data_4e3eb9c9fff457765514b6dcf432afa5
#
_entry.id   4e3eb9c9fff457765514b6dcf432afa5
#
_cell.length_a   1.000
_cell.length_b   1.000
_cell.length_c   1.000
_cell.angle_alpha   90.00
_cell.angle_beta   90.00
_cell.angle_gamma   90.00
#
_symmetry.space_group_name_H-M   'P 1'
#
loop_
_entity.id
_entity.type
_entity.pdbx_description
1 polymer ?
#
loop_
_entity_poly.entity_id
_entity_poly.type
_entity_poly.pdbx_seq_one_letter_code
_entity_poly.pdbx_strand_id
1 'polypeptide(L)'
;MRGVKLIIPAIVLIAVVVFQSLFIVQEISQAIVLQFGDPKKIITKAGLNFKLPFIQNVVYLDKRILNLDNDPEEVIAADQKRLIVDAFARFKIVDPLKFYISVGNERVARSRLSTIINSRIRGVLGTQELATLLSTDRARQMQDIQSQVNEEAQNFGIQIVDVRTVSYTHLTLPTKRIV
;
A
#
# COMPACT_ATOMS: atom_id res chain seq x y z
N MET A 1 3.66 42.20 44.01
CA MET A 1 4.74 41.42 43.41
C MET A 1 4.47 39.87 43.30
N ARG A 2 3.43 39.32 43.91
CA ARG A 2 3.08 37.88 43.82
C ARG A 2 2.44 37.45 42.48
N GLY A 3 1.72 38.35 41.81
CA GLY A 3 1.01 38.05 40.55
C GLY A 3 1.95 37.81 39.37
N VAL A 4 3.06 38.50 39.27
CA VAL A 4 4.04 38.39 38.15
C VAL A 4 4.76 37.04 38.16
N LYS A 5 4.96 36.43 39.33
CA LYS A 5 5.60 35.12 39.46
C LYS A 5 4.77 33.98 38.93
N LEU A 6 3.45 34.13 38.85
CA LEU A 6 2.53 33.11 38.28
C LEU A 6 2.23 33.36 36.80
N ILE A 7 2.38 34.58 36.30
CA ILE A 7 2.14 34.93 34.89
C ILE A 7 3.20 34.31 33.96
N ILE A 8 4.46 34.35 34.38
CA ILE A 8 5.57 33.79 33.57
C ILE A 8 5.40 32.28 33.32
N PRO A 9 5.17 31.42 34.32
CA PRO A 9 4.97 29.99 34.08
C PRO A 9 3.66 29.70 33.30
N ALA A 10 2.62 30.52 33.46
CA ALA A 10 1.39 30.39 32.65
C ALA A 10 1.63 30.69 31.17
N ILE A 11 2.39 31.72 30.84
CA ILE A 11 2.76 32.07 29.46
C ILE A 11 3.62 30.94 28.83
N VAL A 12 4.56 30.41 29.58
CA VAL A 12 5.41 29.31 29.12
C VAL A 12 4.55 28.06 28.85
N LEU A 13 3.62 27.74 29.72
CA LEU A 13 2.70 26.60 29.53
C LEU A 13 1.87 26.77 28.27
N ILE A 14 1.29 27.95 28.04
CA ILE A 14 0.52 28.27 26.84
C ILE A 14 1.39 28.15 25.59
N ALA A 15 2.61 28.68 25.63
CA ALA A 15 3.55 28.58 24.51
C ALA A 15 3.88 27.13 24.16
N VAL A 16 4.11 26.27 25.14
CA VAL A 16 4.36 24.84 24.96
C VAL A 16 3.15 24.14 24.31
N VAL A 17 1.93 24.44 24.80
CA VAL A 17 0.70 23.88 24.24
C VAL A 17 0.51 24.30 22.78
N VAL A 18 0.72 25.57 22.47
CA VAL A 18 0.64 26.10 21.10
C VAL A 18 1.68 25.43 20.20
N PHE A 19 2.90 25.27 20.69
CA PHE A 19 3.96 24.61 19.91
C PHE A 19 3.65 23.14 19.61
N GLN A 20 3.09 22.41 20.57
CA GLN A 20 2.65 21.02 20.38
C GLN A 20 1.40 20.88 19.50
N SER A 21 0.65 21.94 19.29
CA SER A 21 -0.53 21.95 18.42
C SER A 21 -0.16 22.02 16.95
N LEU A 22 1.01 22.47 16.60
CA LEU A 22 1.44 22.67 15.22
C LEU A 22 2.08 21.38 14.69
N PHE A 23 1.73 21.02 13.46
CA PHE A 23 2.39 19.93 12.73
C PHE A 23 2.48 20.24 11.24
N ILE A 24 3.48 19.66 10.58
CA ILE A 24 3.76 19.89 9.17
C ILE A 24 3.44 18.63 8.40
N VAL A 25 2.71 18.77 7.30
CA VAL A 25 2.47 17.71 6.30
C VAL A 25 3.37 17.99 5.10
N GLN A 26 4.19 17.03 4.73
CA GLN A 26 5.07 17.10 3.57
C GLN A 26 4.30 16.81 2.28
N GLU A 27 4.82 17.23 1.12
CA GLU A 27 4.19 16.95 -0.18
C GLU A 27 4.09 15.47 -0.53
N ILE A 28 5.02 14.68 -0.04
CA ILE A 28 5.08 13.22 -0.22
C ILE A 28 4.13 12.45 0.71
N SER A 29 3.51 13.16 1.68
CA SER A 29 2.68 12.57 2.71
C SER A 29 1.27 13.15 2.69
N GLN A 30 0.34 12.39 3.17
CA GLN A 30 -1.00 12.83 3.55
C GLN A 30 -1.24 12.44 5.00
N ALA A 31 -2.05 13.22 5.70
CA ALA A 31 -2.25 13.03 7.13
C ALA A 31 -3.73 12.85 7.46
N ILE A 32 -4.00 11.94 8.39
CA ILE A 32 -5.32 11.78 9.01
C ILE A 32 -5.21 12.22 10.46
N VAL A 33 -6.05 13.16 10.85
CA VAL A 33 -6.16 13.58 12.23
C VAL A 33 -7.23 12.74 12.91
N LEU A 34 -6.81 11.95 13.88
CA LEU A 34 -7.65 11.08 14.67
C LEU A 34 -7.98 11.74 15.99
N GLN A 35 -9.21 11.61 16.44
CA GLN A 35 -9.66 12.02 17.76
C GLN A 35 -10.22 10.79 18.48
N PHE A 36 -9.54 10.34 19.55
CA PHE A 36 -9.87 9.10 20.24
C PHE A 36 -9.97 7.87 19.31
N GLY A 37 -9.14 7.83 18.24
CA GLY A 37 -9.16 6.75 17.24
C GLY A 37 -10.10 6.98 16.06
N ASP A 38 -11.00 7.98 16.13
CA ASP A 38 -11.96 8.28 15.08
C ASP A 38 -11.41 9.33 14.10
N PRO A 39 -11.43 9.08 12.77
CA PRO A 39 -10.90 10.01 11.78
C PRO A 39 -11.81 11.25 11.64
N LYS A 40 -11.31 12.42 12.06
CA LYS A 40 -12.04 13.69 12.01
C LYS A 40 -11.65 14.57 10.83
N LYS A 41 -10.40 14.56 10.42
CA LYS A 41 -9.91 15.45 9.36
C LYS A 41 -8.85 14.75 8.52
N ILE A 42 -8.97 14.91 7.20
CA ILE A 42 -7.99 14.42 6.21
C ILE A 42 -7.28 15.64 5.63
N ILE A 43 -5.96 15.56 5.57
CA ILE A 43 -5.11 16.62 5.06
C ILE A 43 -4.25 16.03 3.94
N THR A 44 -4.58 16.38 2.70
CA THR A 44 -3.90 15.92 1.49
C THR A 44 -2.94 16.96 0.91
N LYS A 45 -3.05 18.21 1.37
CA LYS A 45 -2.18 19.32 0.95
C LYS A 45 -1.04 19.49 1.94
N ALA A 46 0.16 19.69 1.40
CA ALA A 46 1.33 20.03 2.20
C ALA A 46 1.17 21.39 2.87
N GLY A 47 1.76 21.52 4.03
CA GLY A 47 1.78 22.78 4.76
C GLY A 47 1.68 22.62 6.27
N LEU A 48 1.63 23.76 6.95
CA LEU A 48 1.46 23.85 8.39
C LEU A 48 -0.01 23.65 8.74
N ASN A 49 -0.28 22.76 9.68
CA ASN A 49 -1.61 22.42 10.15
C ASN A 49 -1.66 22.46 11.67
N PHE A 50 -2.89 22.54 12.19
CA PHE A 50 -3.15 22.63 13.61
C PHE A 50 -3.93 21.39 14.08
N LYS A 51 -3.53 20.85 15.25
CA LYS A 51 -4.24 19.78 15.96
C LYS A 51 -4.44 20.15 17.42
N LEU A 52 -5.42 19.57 18.07
CA LEU A 52 -5.58 19.69 19.50
C LEU A 52 -4.59 18.75 20.21
N PRO A 53 -3.63 19.29 20.97
CA PRO A 53 -2.68 18.46 21.72
C PRO A 53 -3.44 17.61 22.74
N PHE A 54 -2.89 16.44 23.07
CA PHE A 54 -3.41 15.43 24.00
C PHE A 54 -4.68 14.70 23.55
N ILE A 55 -5.53 15.28 22.70
CA ILE A 55 -6.81 14.70 22.25
C ILE A 55 -6.69 14.11 20.85
N GLN A 56 -5.91 14.75 19.98
CA GLN A 56 -5.78 14.39 18.58
C GLN A 56 -4.40 13.82 18.27
N ASN A 57 -4.42 12.68 17.58
CA ASN A 57 -3.24 12.04 17.02
C ASN A 57 -3.23 12.21 15.50
N VAL A 58 -2.03 12.29 14.90
CA VAL A 58 -1.87 12.40 13.45
C VAL A 58 -1.21 11.15 12.94
N VAL A 59 -1.86 10.50 11.98
CA VAL A 59 -1.30 9.36 11.24
C VAL A 59 -0.90 9.84 9.85
N TYR A 60 0.37 9.63 9.50
CA TYR A 60 0.89 9.98 8.18
C TYR A 60 0.84 8.75 7.27
N LEU A 61 0.36 8.97 6.06
CA LEU A 61 0.34 7.97 4.99
C LEU A 61 1.17 8.47 3.82
N ASP A 62 1.89 7.59 3.16
CA ASP A 62 2.65 7.94 1.96
C ASP A 62 1.70 8.20 0.78
N LYS A 63 1.94 9.30 0.05
CA LYS A 63 1.17 9.70 -1.13
C LYS A 63 1.82 9.23 -2.43
N ARG A 64 3.07 8.79 -2.36
CA ARG A 64 3.84 8.31 -3.51
C ARG A 64 3.32 6.96 -4.01
N ILE A 65 3.82 6.58 -5.16
CA ILE A 65 3.64 5.22 -5.67
C ILE A 65 4.58 4.31 -4.87
N LEU A 66 3.99 3.30 -4.26
CA LEU A 66 4.67 2.28 -3.44
C LEU A 66 4.83 1.00 -4.25
N ASN A 67 5.95 0.33 -4.08
CA ASN A 67 6.20 -0.97 -4.68
C ASN A 67 5.72 -2.08 -3.73
N LEU A 68 5.16 -3.12 -4.32
CA LEU A 68 4.81 -4.36 -3.67
C LEU A 68 5.47 -5.50 -4.43
N ASP A 69 6.47 -6.10 -3.82
CA ASP A 69 7.09 -7.32 -4.33
C ASP A 69 6.44 -8.51 -3.61
N ASN A 70 5.92 -9.44 -4.37
CA ASN A 70 5.37 -10.70 -3.86
C ASN A 70 6.44 -11.76 -3.87
N ASP A 71 6.37 -12.69 -2.94
CA ASP A 71 7.20 -13.89 -2.99
C ASP A 71 6.80 -14.71 -4.22
N PRO A 72 7.77 -15.33 -4.93
CA PRO A 72 7.51 -16.19 -6.06
C PRO A 72 6.57 -17.33 -5.68
N GLU A 73 5.52 -17.55 -6.46
CA GLU A 73 4.51 -18.58 -6.20
C GLU A 73 4.46 -19.62 -7.32
N GLU A 74 4.27 -20.89 -6.94
CA GLU A 74 4.08 -21.96 -7.91
C GLU A 74 2.62 -21.99 -8.36
N VAL A 75 2.41 -21.86 -9.68
CA VAL A 75 1.10 -21.93 -10.34
C VAL A 75 1.09 -23.08 -11.34
N ILE A 76 -0.01 -23.83 -11.36
CA ILE A 76 -0.22 -24.92 -12.32
C ILE A 76 -1.07 -24.37 -13.46
N ALA A 77 -0.54 -24.38 -14.68
CA ALA A 77 -1.26 -24.02 -15.90
C ALA A 77 -2.29 -25.07 -16.31
N ALA A 78 -3.18 -24.73 -17.24
CA ALA A 78 -4.23 -25.65 -17.70
C ALA A 78 -3.69 -26.95 -18.32
N ASP A 79 -2.49 -26.91 -18.90
CA ASP A 79 -1.77 -28.05 -19.44
C ASP A 79 -0.94 -28.83 -18.40
N GLN A 80 -1.25 -28.67 -17.11
CA GLN A 80 -0.60 -29.29 -15.94
C GLN A 80 0.90 -29.00 -15.78
N LYS A 81 1.42 -27.99 -16.47
CA LYS A 81 2.80 -27.53 -16.28
C LYS A 81 2.90 -26.59 -15.09
N ARG A 82 3.97 -26.78 -14.32
CA ARG A 82 4.28 -25.92 -13.16
C ARG A 82 5.08 -24.71 -13.59
N LEU A 83 4.65 -23.56 -13.16
CA LEU A 83 5.29 -22.28 -13.40
C LEU A 83 5.62 -21.63 -12.06
N ILE A 84 6.81 -21.10 -11.92
CA ILE A 84 7.12 -20.17 -10.83
C ILE A 84 6.84 -18.78 -11.37
N VAL A 85 5.92 -18.09 -10.74
CA VAL A 85 5.49 -16.75 -11.11
C VAL A 85 5.93 -15.80 -10.02
N ASP A 86 6.78 -14.87 -10.40
CA ASP A 86 7.16 -13.73 -9.60
C ASP A 86 6.32 -12.53 -10.03
N ALA A 87 5.67 -11.87 -9.09
CA ALA A 87 4.76 -10.77 -9.36
C ALA A 87 5.12 -9.54 -8.54
N PHE A 88 5.20 -8.41 -9.22
CA PHE A 88 5.30 -7.15 -8.54
C PHE A 88 4.19 -6.19 -8.99
N ALA A 89 3.76 -5.36 -8.06
CA ALA A 89 2.76 -4.34 -8.30
C ALA A 89 3.22 -2.98 -7.81
N ARG A 90 2.69 -1.93 -8.41
CA ARG A 90 2.83 -0.57 -7.95
C ARG A 90 1.45 -0.02 -7.59
N PHE A 91 1.34 0.52 -6.41
CA PHE A 91 0.09 1.05 -5.91
C PHE A 91 0.27 2.41 -5.25
N LYS A 92 -0.81 3.17 -5.13
CA LYS A 92 -0.86 4.42 -4.36
C LYS A 92 -2.14 4.49 -3.53
N ILE A 93 -2.07 5.19 -2.42
CA ILE A 93 -3.22 5.46 -1.54
C ILE A 93 -3.92 6.71 -2.07
N VAL A 94 -5.14 6.54 -2.58
CA VAL A 94 -5.95 7.62 -3.18
C VAL A 94 -6.94 8.17 -2.16
N ASP A 95 -7.57 7.28 -1.40
CA ASP A 95 -8.52 7.65 -0.35
C ASP A 95 -7.97 7.25 1.03
N PRO A 96 -7.35 8.20 1.76
CA PRO A 96 -6.80 7.95 3.09
C PRO A 96 -7.82 7.45 4.09
N LEU A 97 -9.08 7.94 4.00
CA LEU A 97 -10.13 7.57 4.94
C LEU A 97 -10.52 6.11 4.79
N LYS A 98 -10.85 5.70 3.55
CA LYS A 98 -11.15 4.30 3.25
C LYS A 98 -9.99 3.40 3.62
N PHE A 99 -8.76 3.83 3.29
CA PHE A 99 -7.55 3.09 3.62
C PHE A 99 -7.43 2.86 5.13
N TYR A 100 -7.56 3.91 5.93
CA TYR A 100 -7.43 3.80 7.37
C TYR A 100 -8.51 2.92 8.00
N ILE A 101 -9.76 3.08 7.58
CA ILE A 101 -10.88 2.29 8.12
C ILE A 101 -10.80 0.82 7.72
N SER A 102 -10.42 0.53 6.47
CA SER A 102 -10.44 -0.85 5.94
C SER A 102 -9.19 -1.64 6.30
N VAL A 103 -8.04 -0.99 6.32
CA VAL A 103 -6.72 -1.64 6.38
C VAL A 103 -5.91 -1.18 7.58
N GLY A 104 -6.03 0.08 7.97
CA GLY A 104 -5.39 0.68 9.13
C GLY A 104 -3.94 1.10 8.90
N ASN A 105 -3.12 0.25 8.29
CA ASN A 105 -1.71 0.54 8.06
C ASN A 105 -1.17 -0.10 6.77
N GLU A 106 0.00 0.38 6.31
CA GLU A 106 0.63 -0.05 5.07
C GLU A 106 1.05 -1.53 5.09
N ARG A 107 1.46 -2.08 6.22
CA ARG A 107 1.86 -3.49 6.33
C ARG A 107 0.68 -4.43 6.04
N VAL A 108 -0.47 -4.14 6.63
CA VAL A 108 -1.70 -4.91 6.40
C VAL A 108 -2.17 -4.72 4.95
N ALA A 109 -2.03 -3.51 4.39
CA ALA A 109 -2.33 -3.24 2.98
C ALA A 109 -1.50 -4.13 2.06
N ARG A 110 -0.20 -4.19 2.26
CA ARG A 110 0.73 -5.03 1.48
C ARG A 110 0.32 -6.51 1.53
N SER A 111 0.04 -7.03 2.72
CA SER A 111 -0.37 -8.43 2.90
C SER A 111 -1.70 -8.74 2.18
N ARG A 112 -2.70 -7.86 2.29
CA ARG A 112 -3.98 -8.04 1.60
C ARG A 112 -3.84 -7.95 0.09
N LEU A 113 -3.12 -6.94 -0.41
CA LEU A 113 -2.87 -6.79 -1.84
C LEU A 113 -2.11 -7.98 -2.41
N SER A 114 -1.09 -8.49 -1.70
CA SER A 114 -0.37 -9.70 -2.08
C SER A 114 -1.31 -10.89 -2.26
N THR A 115 -2.21 -11.11 -1.30
CA THR A 115 -3.20 -12.19 -1.38
C THR A 115 -4.15 -12.03 -2.58
N ILE A 116 -4.63 -10.80 -2.84
CA ILE A 116 -5.51 -10.50 -3.98
C ILE A 116 -4.77 -10.74 -5.29
N ILE A 117 -3.57 -10.20 -5.44
CA ILE A 117 -2.75 -10.34 -6.65
C ILE A 117 -2.48 -11.82 -6.94
N ASN A 118 -2.03 -12.59 -5.95
CA ASN A 118 -1.75 -14.01 -6.11
C ASN A 118 -3.01 -14.80 -6.49
N SER A 119 -4.15 -14.48 -5.87
CA SER A 119 -5.44 -15.12 -6.22
C SER A 119 -5.85 -14.85 -7.67
N ARG A 120 -5.70 -13.60 -8.14
CA ARG A 120 -6.06 -13.22 -9.51
C ARG A 120 -5.09 -13.79 -10.54
N ILE A 121 -3.79 -13.76 -10.25
CA ILE A 121 -2.76 -14.39 -11.09
C ILE A 121 -3.05 -15.88 -11.24
N ARG A 122 -3.29 -16.60 -10.14
CA ARG A 122 -3.61 -18.03 -10.16
C ARG A 122 -4.90 -18.31 -10.94
N GLY A 123 -5.93 -17.48 -10.79
CA GLY A 123 -7.18 -17.59 -11.52
C GLY A 123 -7.00 -17.44 -13.03
N VAL A 124 -6.25 -16.45 -13.48
CA VAL A 124 -6.02 -16.20 -14.90
C VAL A 124 -5.04 -17.21 -15.51
N LEU A 125 -3.90 -17.47 -14.83
CA LEU A 125 -2.90 -18.40 -15.37
C LEU A 125 -3.35 -19.86 -15.33
N GLY A 126 -4.11 -20.25 -14.30
CA GLY A 126 -4.62 -21.63 -14.18
C GLY A 126 -5.65 -22.03 -15.23
N THR A 127 -6.27 -21.07 -15.91
CA THR A 127 -7.25 -21.33 -16.98
C THR A 127 -6.65 -21.37 -18.37
N GLN A 128 -5.37 -21.08 -18.53
CA GLN A 128 -4.70 -20.94 -19.81
C GLN A 128 -3.54 -21.92 -19.98
N GLU A 129 -3.28 -22.30 -21.24
CA GLU A 129 -2.13 -23.14 -21.60
C GLU A 129 -0.82 -22.30 -21.60
N LEU A 130 0.28 -22.94 -21.26
CA LEU A 130 1.60 -22.27 -21.20
C LEU A 130 1.97 -21.59 -22.52
N ALA A 131 1.65 -22.18 -23.67
CA ALA A 131 1.94 -21.59 -24.98
C ALA A 131 1.25 -20.25 -25.18
N THR A 132 0.02 -20.10 -24.71
CA THR A 132 -0.78 -18.86 -24.78
C THR A 132 -0.21 -17.80 -23.82
N LEU A 133 0.28 -18.20 -22.66
CA LEU A 133 0.88 -17.30 -21.68
C LEU A 133 2.21 -16.67 -22.17
N LEU A 134 2.91 -17.36 -23.07
CA LEU A 134 4.15 -16.89 -23.69
C LEU A 134 3.93 -16.12 -24.99
N SER A 135 2.70 -16.04 -25.48
CA SER A 135 2.35 -15.39 -26.73
C SER A 135 2.16 -13.87 -26.60
N THR A 136 1.82 -13.23 -27.73
CA THR A 136 1.61 -11.77 -27.86
C THR A 136 0.44 -11.24 -27.00
N ASP A 137 -0.45 -12.11 -26.53
CA ASP A 137 -1.62 -11.74 -25.72
C ASP A 137 -1.30 -11.45 -24.23
N ARG A 138 -0.04 -11.65 -23.84
CA ARG A 138 0.41 -11.40 -22.46
C ARG A 138 0.08 -9.99 -21.95
N ALA A 139 0.22 -8.98 -22.80
CA ALA A 139 -0.06 -7.59 -22.42
C ALA A 139 -1.54 -7.40 -22.06
N ARG A 140 -2.44 -8.05 -22.78
CA ARG A 140 -3.88 -8.02 -22.54
C ARG A 140 -4.25 -8.70 -21.24
N GLN A 141 -3.65 -9.88 -20.99
CA GLN A 141 -3.85 -10.61 -19.74
C GLN A 141 -3.38 -9.82 -18.51
N MET A 142 -2.24 -9.13 -18.63
CA MET A 142 -1.75 -8.26 -17.54
C MET A 142 -2.70 -7.07 -17.30
N GLN A 143 -3.30 -6.50 -18.34
CA GLN A 143 -4.33 -5.46 -18.19
C GLN A 143 -5.59 -6.01 -17.51
N ASP A 144 -6.02 -7.22 -17.84
CA ASP A 144 -7.19 -7.86 -17.23
C ASP A 144 -6.93 -8.13 -15.75
N ILE A 145 -5.75 -8.67 -15.39
CA ILE A 145 -5.34 -8.86 -14.01
C ILE A 145 -5.30 -7.53 -13.27
N GLN A 146 -4.66 -6.51 -13.87
CA GLN A 146 -4.56 -5.18 -13.26
C GLN A 146 -5.95 -4.58 -13.00
N SER A 147 -6.89 -4.70 -13.95
CA SER A 147 -8.24 -4.16 -13.79
C SER A 147 -9.00 -4.85 -12.65
N GLN A 148 -8.94 -6.18 -12.59
CA GLN A 148 -9.59 -6.97 -11.53
C GLN A 148 -8.99 -6.68 -10.15
N VAL A 149 -7.66 -6.62 -10.06
CA VAL A 149 -6.98 -6.28 -8.81
C VAL A 149 -7.30 -4.85 -8.38
N ASN A 150 -7.35 -3.90 -9.34
CA ASN A 150 -7.68 -2.52 -9.07
C ASN A 150 -9.11 -2.34 -8.57
N GLU A 151 -10.08 -3.08 -9.10
CA GLU A 151 -11.47 -3.07 -8.64
C GLU A 151 -11.57 -3.48 -7.16
N GLU A 152 -10.87 -4.54 -6.77
CA GLU A 152 -10.83 -4.95 -5.37
C GLU A 152 -10.06 -3.97 -4.48
N ALA A 153 -8.94 -3.43 -4.98
CA ALA A 153 -8.11 -2.49 -4.24
C ALA A 153 -8.82 -1.15 -3.95
N GLN A 154 -9.73 -0.72 -4.84
CA GLN A 154 -10.53 0.49 -4.63
C GLN A 154 -11.42 0.41 -3.38
N ASN A 155 -11.84 -0.79 -2.96
CA ASN A 155 -12.58 -0.98 -1.73
C ASN A 155 -11.76 -0.63 -0.48
N PHE A 156 -10.42 -0.62 -0.61
CA PHE A 156 -9.48 -0.25 0.44
C PHE A 156 -8.91 1.17 0.27
N GLY A 157 -9.44 1.96 -0.67
CA GLY A 157 -8.93 3.30 -0.96
C GLY A 157 -7.56 3.31 -1.66
N ILE A 158 -7.19 2.19 -2.29
CA ILE A 158 -5.93 1.99 -3.01
C ILE A 158 -6.21 1.95 -4.51
N GLN A 159 -5.32 2.54 -5.30
CA GLN A 159 -5.30 2.43 -6.75
C GLN A 159 -4.05 1.66 -7.18
N ILE A 160 -4.25 0.63 -7.98
CA ILE A 160 -3.16 -0.10 -8.64
C ILE A 160 -2.73 0.67 -9.88
N VAL A 161 -1.45 1.01 -9.93
CA VAL A 161 -0.85 1.76 -11.05
C VAL A 161 -0.38 0.79 -12.13
N ASP A 162 0.25 -0.31 -11.72
CA ASP A 162 0.84 -1.29 -12.63
C ASP A 162 0.94 -2.64 -11.94
N VAL A 163 0.76 -3.73 -12.69
CA VAL A 163 1.02 -5.12 -12.26
C VAL A 163 1.84 -5.80 -13.33
N ARG A 164 2.94 -6.40 -12.94
CA ARG A 164 3.80 -7.18 -13.85
C ARG A 164 4.15 -8.51 -13.22
N THR A 165 4.24 -9.51 -14.07
CA THR A 165 4.68 -10.85 -13.68
C THR A 165 5.89 -11.26 -14.49
N VAL A 166 6.80 -11.99 -13.85
CA VAL A 166 7.91 -12.68 -14.49
C VAL A 166 7.69 -14.17 -14.25
N SER A 167 7.58 -14.94 -15.32
CA SER A 167 7.38 -16.40 -15.21
C SER A 167 8.68 -17.10 -15.53
N TYR A 168 9.13 -17.96 -14.64
CA TYR A 168 10.28 -18.83 -14.84
C TYR A 168 9.77 -20.25 -15.04
N THR A 169 10.05 -20.83 -16.21
CA THR A 169 9.94 -22.28 -16.37
C THR A 169 11.23 -22.88 -15.82
N HIS A 170 11.14 -23.73 -14.82
CA HIS A 170 12.30 -24.51 -14.36
C HIS A 170 12.72 -25.48 -15.45
N LEU A 171 13.61 -25.04 -16.33
CA LEU A 171 14.53 -25.95 -16.99
C LEU A 171 15.57 -26.32 -15.93
N THR A 172 15.32 -27.37 -15.16
CA THR A 172 16.39 -28.05 -14.45
C THR A 172 17.33 -28.55 -15.54
N LEU A 173 18.43 -27.85 -15.74
CA LEU A 173 19.56 -28.42 -16.47
C LEU A 173 19.92 -29.72 -15.76
N PRO A 174 19.86 -30.86 -16.45
CA PRO A 174 20.35 -32.11 -15.86
C PRO A 174 21.83 -31.90 -15.54
N THR A 175 22.15 -31.78 -14.27
CA THR A 175 23.52 -31.83 -13.80
C THR A 175 24.03 -33.21 -14.18
N LYS A 176 24.70 -33.27 -15.31
CA LYS A 176 25.41 -34.46 -15.75
C LYS A 176 26.47 -34.75 -14.68
N ARG A 177 26.17 -35.71 -13.80
CA ARG A 177 27.16 -36.28 -12.88
C ARG A 177 28.28 -36.86 -13.76
N ILE A 178 29.40 -36.16 -13.78
CA ILE A 178 30.65 -36.70 -14.32
C ILE A 178 31.16 -37.61 -13.20
N VAL A 179 31.09 -38.90 -13.45
CA VAL A 179 31.81 -39.96 -12.70
C VAL A 179 33.21 -40.06 -13.28
#